data_cbb08a62618496bd52dacfaa31b4fa10
#
_entry.id   cbb08a62618496bd52dacfaa31b4fa10
#
_cell.length_a   1.000
_cell.length_b   1.000
_cell.length_c   1.000
_cell.angle_alpha   90.00
_cell.angle_beta   90.00
_cell.angle_gamma   90.00
#
_symmetry.space_group_name_H-M   'P 1'
#
loop_
_entity.id
_entity.type
_entity.pdbx_description
1 polymer ?
#
loop_
_entity_poly.entity_id
_entity_poly.type
_entity_poly.pdbx_seq_one_letter_code
_entity_poly.pdbx_strand_id
1 'polypeptide(L)'
;MLPINSNETKKLLSHMYNEVSKELFGFGTTLLKVTVELNVITFQAKHRRAPRSEALEGEVPSLKQEVDFHMSLLYKKKLRKKLETQTDWDIEAVLRDYDSATQRAFTNIVLKEK
;
A
#
# COMPACT_ATOMS: atom_id res chain seq x y z
N MET A 1 -9.14 8.77 -19.96
CA MET A 1 -8.54 8.53 -18.63
C MET A 1 -8.99 9.61 -17.64
N LEU A 2 -9.28 9.21 -16.41
CA LEU A 2 -9.60 10.18 -15.37
C LEU A 2 -8.38 11.00 -15.00
N PRO A 3 -8.54 12.30 -14.67
CA PRO A 3 -7.44 13.09 -14.15
C PRO A 3 -6.87 12.45 -12.88
N ILE A 4 -5.55 12.34 -12.80
CA ILE A 4 -4.88 11.66 -11.69
C ILE A 4 -5.26 12.31 -10.35
N ASN A 5 -5.36 13.64 -10.30
CA ASN A 5 -5.63 14.36 -9.06
C ASN A 5 -7.11 14.70 -8.86
N SER A 6 -8.03 13.88 -9.35
CA SER A 6 -9.46 14.07 -9.11
C SER A 6 -9.91 13.27 -7.89
N ASN A 7 -11.03 13.69 -7.29
CA ASN A 7 -11.63 12.93 -6.17
C ASN A 7 -12.07 11.54 -6.59
N GLU A 8 -12.56 11.39 -7.81
CA GLU A 8 -12.95 10.09 -8.35
C GLU A 8 -11.76 9.14 -8.46
N THR A 9 -10.63 9.64 -8.97
CA THR A 9 -9.41 8.86 -9.07
C THR A 9 -8.89 8.48 -7.68
N LYS A 10 -8.93 9.39 -6.72
CA LYS A 10 -8.51 9.10 -5.34
C LYS A 10 -9.39 8.03 -4.69
N LYS A 11 -10.70 8.04 -4.95
CA LYS A 11 -11.62 6.99 -4.47
C LYS A 11 -11.28 5.63 -5.08
N LEU A 12 -11.02 5.60 -6.37
CA LEU A 12 -10.61 4.38 -7.07
C LEU A 12 -9.31 3.83 -6.49
N LEU A 13 -8.32 4.69 -6.30
CA LEU A 13 -7.04 4.32 -5.71
C LEU A 13 -7.20 3.79 -4.29
N SER A 14 -8.04 4.44 -3.47
CA SER A 14 -8.34 3.98 -2.11
C SER A 14 -8.97 2.60 -2.11
N HIS A 15 -9.89 2.36 -3.04
CA HIS A 15 -10.53 1.06 -3.19
C HIS A 15 -9.52 -0.02 -3.56
N MET A 16 -8.65 0.26 -4.53
CA MET A 16 -7.59 -0.69 -4.94
C MET A 16 -6.64 -1.02 -3.79
N TYR A 17 -6.22 -0.01 -3.04
CA TYR A 17 -5.34 -0.20 -1.89
C TYR A 17 -5.99 -1.11 -0.85
N ASN A 18 -7.25 -0.84 -0.51
CA ASN A 18 -8.00 -1.66 0.46
C ASN A 18 -8.25 -3.07 -0.03
N GLU A 19 -8.46 -3.27 -1.33
CA GLU A 19 -8.60 -4.62 -1.89
C GLU A 19 -7.32 -5.44 -1.68
N VAL A 20 -6.16 -4.84 -1.92
CA VAL A 20 -4.88 -5.52 -1.69
C VAL A 20 -4.72 -5.83 -0.20
N SER A 21 -5.08 -4.89 0.68
CA SER A 21 -5.03 -5.12 2.13
C SER A 21 -5.90 -6.31 2.54
N LYS A 22 -7.12 -6.39 2.02
CA LYS A 22 -8.03 -7.50 2.31
C LYS A 22 -7.49 -8.84 1.81
N GLU A 23 -6.90 -8.85 0.61
CA GLU A 23 -6.31 -10.06 0.05
C GLU A 23 -5.15 -10.57 0.90
N LEU A 24 -4.27 -9.68 1.37
CA LEU A 24 -3.06 -10.07 2.10
C LEU A 24 -3.27 -10.24 3.59
N PHE A 25 -4.14 -9.43 4.21
CA PHE A 25 -4.29 -9.37 5.67
C PHE A 25 -5.67 -9.76 6.16
N GLY A 26 -6.65 -9.93 5.28
CA GLY A 26 -8.01 -10.31 5.60
C GLY A 26 -8.94 -9.15 5.91
N PHE A 27 -8.44 -7.93 6.02
CA PHE A 27 -9.24 -6.72 6.28
C PHE A 27 -8.57 -5.49 5.70
N GLY A 28 -9.37 -4.42 5.51
CA GLY A 28 -8.88 -3.15 4.99
C GLY A 28 -8.13 -2.33 6.05
N THR A 29 -7.79 -1.10 5.66
CA THR A 29 -7.09 -0.17 6.54
C THR A 29 -8.04 0.49 7.55
N THR A 30 -7.48 0.96 8.67
CA THR A 30 -8.24 1.77 9.65
C THR A 30 -8.18 3.25 9.31
N LEU A 31 -7.19 3.66 8.53
CA LEU A 31 -7.01 5.02 8.04
C LEU A 31 -6.31 4.96 6.69
N LEU A 32 -6.80 5.72 5.72
CA LEU A 32 -6.18 5.77 4.40
C LEU A 32 -6.37 7.16 3.81
N LYS A 33 -5.27 7.78 3.41
CA LYS A 33 -5.26 9.05 2.72
C LYS A 33 -4.44 8.91 1.44
N VAL A 34 -5.02 9.35 0.33
CA VAL A 34 -4.36 9.34 -0.99
C VAL A 34 -4.09 10.78 -1.40
N THR A 35 -2.85 11.08 -1.73
CA THR A 35 -2.45 12.38 -2.26
C THR A 35 -1.71 12.19 -3.57
N VAL A 36 -1.80 13.19 -4.43
CA VAL A 36 -1.08 13.19 -5.72
C VAL A 36 -0.33 14.51 -5.81
N GLU A 37 0.96 14.43 -6.03
CA GLU A 37 1.80 15.58 -6.24
C GLU A 37 2.74 15.30 -7.42
N LEU A 38 2.62 16.10 -8.48
CA LEU A 38 3.36 15.88 -9.73
C LEU A 38 3.10 14.45 -10.25
N ASN A 39 4.16 13.67 -10.42
CA ASN A 39 4.07 12.28 -10.90
C ASN A 39 4.11 11.25 -9.78
N VAL A 40 3.83 11.64 -8.54
CA VAL A 40 3.87 10.74 -7.38
C VAL A 40 2.50 10.64 -6.72
N ILE A 41 2.02 9.41 -6.58
CA ILE A 41 0.81 9.10 -5.82
C ILE A 41 1.26 8.52 -4.48
N THR A 42 0.81 9.12 -3.38
CA THR A 42 1.17 8.68 -2.04
C THR A 42 -0.05 8.13 -1.32
N PHE A 43 0.09 6.90 -0.81
CA PHE A 43 -0.89 6.29 0.09
C PHE A 43 -0.33 6.37 1.50
N GLN A 44 -1.01 7.10 2.39
CA GLN A 44 -0.73 7.10 3.82
C GLN A 44 -1.78 6.23 4.48
N ALA A 45 -1.35 5.13 5.07
CA ALA A 45 -2.28 4.15 5.62
C ALA A 45 -1.92 3.77 7.05
N LYS A 46 -2.94 3.37 7.80
CA LYS A 46 -2.75 2.69 9.06
C LYS A 46 -3.45 1.35 8.95
N HIS A 47 -2.70 0.27 9.15
CA HIS A 47 -3.20 -1.08 9.03
C HIS A 47 -3.64 -1.62 10.38
N ARG A 48 -4.52 -2.62 10.36
CA ARG A 48 -4.85 -3.35 11.57
C ARG A 48 -3.75 -4.34 11.86
N ARG A 49 -3.40 -4.50 13.14
CA ARG A 49 -2.46 -5.53 13.56
C ARG A 49 -3.18 -6.86 13.67
N ALA A 50 -2.72 -7.85 12.91
CA ALA A 50 -3.24 -9.21 13.03
C ALA A 50 -2.75 -9.84 14.33
N PRO A 51 -3.58 -10.66 15.01
CA PRO A 51 -3.16 -11.34 16.25
C PRO A 51 -1.87 -12.14 16.11
N ARG A 52 -1.69 -12.81 14.97
CA ARG A 52 -0.45 -13.57 14.68
C ARG A 52 0.78 -12.66 14.62
N SER A 53 0.64 -11.48 14.07
CA SER A 53 1.71 -10.48 14.01
C SER A 53 2.09 -10.00 15.40
N GLU A 54 1.12 -9.78 16.27
CA GLU A 54 1.38 -9.37 17.66
C GLU A 54 2.15 -10.46 18.41
N ALA A 55 1.77 -11.70 18.23
CA ALA A 55 2.46 -12.82 18.85
C ALA A 55 3.91 -12.92 18.40
N LEU A 56 4.17 -12.79 17.09
CA LEU A 56 5.53 -12.80 16.56
C LEU A 56 6.37 -11.63 17.07
N GLU A 57 5.78 -10.44 17.15
CA GLU A 57 6.47 -9.24 17.64
C GLU A 57 6.95 -9.43 19.08
N GLY A 58 6.14 -10.06 19.94
CA GLY A 58 6.50 -10.31 21.33
C GLY A 58 7.49 -11.45 21.52
N GLU A 59 7.32 -12.55 20.77
CA GLU A 59 8.08 -13.79 20.97
C GLU A 59 9.28 -13.93 20.05
N VAL A 60 9.17 -13.50 18.78
CA VAL A 60 10.22 -13.66 17.78
C VAL A 60 10.30 -12.39 16.91
N PRO A 61 10.87 -11.28 17.45
CA PRO A 61 10.91 -9.99 16.74
C PRO A 61 11.63 -10.05 15.39
N SER A 62 12.71 -10.83 15.28
CA SER A 62 13.43 -10.95 14.01
C SER A 62 12.60 -11.63 12.92
N LEU A 63 11.82 -12.63 13.29
CA LEU A 63 10.89 -13.29 12.36
C LEU A 63 9.78 -12.33 11.94
N LYS A 64 9.28 -11.51 12.88
CA LYS A 64 8.28 -10.48 12.58
C LYS A 64 8.79 -9.49 11.54
N GLN A 65 10.03 -9.03 11.68
CA GLN A 65 10.65 -8.11 10.71
C GLN A 65 10.77 -8.76 9.34
N GLU A 66 11.16 -10.02 9.28
CA GLU A 66 11.26 -10.76 8.03
C GLU A 66 9.90 -10.93 7.35
N VAL A 67 8.88 -11.29 8.14
CA VAL A 67 7.50 -11.41 7.63
C VAL A 67 7.02 -10.06 7.10
N ASP A 68 7.21 -8.97 7.85
CA ASP A 68 6.81 -7.64 7.42
C ASP A 68 7.50 -7.22 6.12
N PHE A 69 8.78 -7.55 5.98
CA PHE A 69 9.52 -7.27 4.74
C PHE A 69 8.91 -7.99 3.55
N HIS A 70 8.67 -9.28 3.68
CA HIS A 70 8.07 -10.07 2.59
C HIS A 70 6.64 -9.65 2.28
N MET A 71 5.85 -9.30 3.30
CA MET A 71 4.50 -8.80 3.09
C MET A 71 4.51 -7.46 2.34
N SER A 72 5.47 -6.59 2.64
CA SER A 72 5.63 -5.33 1.91
C SER A 72 5.99 -5.56 0.43
N LEU A 73 6.85 -6.53 0.15
CA LEU A 73 7.18 -6.90 -1.24
C LEU A 73 5.94 -7.40 -1.99
N LEU A 74 5.14 -8.27 -1.36
CA LEU A 74 3.90 -8.76 -1.95
C LEU A 74 2.90 -7.63 -2.17
N TYR A 75 2.80 -6.71 -1.21
CA TYR A 75 1.89 -5.57 -1.31
C TYR A 75 2.24 -4.71 -2.52
N LYS A 76 3.51 -4.38 -2.69
CA LYS A 76 3.98 -3.59 -3.83
C LYS A 76 3.66 -4.29 -5.15
N LYS A 77 3.92 -5.57 -5.24
CA LYS A 77 3.69 -6.36 -6.46
C LYS A 77 2.19 -6.41 -6.82
N LYS A 78 1.34 -6.68 -5.84
CA LYS A 78 -0.11 -6.78 -6.07
C LYS A 78 -0.72 -5.43 -6.41
N LEU A 79 -0.32 -4.37 -5.72
CA LEU A 79 -0.81 -3.02 -6.00
C LEU A 79 -0.39 -2.55 -7.39
N ARG A 80 0.88 -2.77 -7.74
CA ARG A 80 1.38 -2.44 -9.08
C ARG A 80 0.58 -3.14 -10.17
N LYS A 81 0.34 -4.43 -9.99
CA LYS A 81 -0.43 -5.22 -10.97
C LYS A 81 -1.86 -4.69 -11.12
N LYS A 82 -2.54 -4.37 -10.01
CA LYS A 82 -3.87 -3.77 -10.07
C LYS A 82 -3.87 -2.46 -10.84
N LEU A 83 -2.91 -1.59 -10.55
CA LEU A 83 -2.80 -0.30 -11.24
C LEU A 83 -2.53 -0.49 -12.73
N GLU A 84 -1.64 -1.40 -13.09
CA GLU A 84 -1.32 -1.66 -14.49
C GLU A 84 -2.49 -2.26 -15.27
N THR A 85 -3.34 -3.05 -14.62
CA THR A 85 -4.51 -3.65 -15.28
C THR A 85 -5.72 -2.74 -15.32
N GLN A 86 -5.88 -1.82 -14.37
CA GLN A 86 -7.07 -0.99 -14.25
C GLN A 86 -6.86 0.46 -14.71
N THR A 87 -5.64 0.84 -15.02
CA THR A 87 -5.31 2.16 -15.56
C THR A 87 -4.37 2.00 -16.74
N ASP A 88 -4.19 3.09 -17.48
CA ASP A 88 -3.20 3.17 -18.56
C ASP A 88 -1.92 3.91 -18.11
N TRP A 89 -1.77 4.10 -16.81
CA TRP A 89 -0.61 4.79 -16.25
C TRP A 89 0.64 3.94 -16.39
N ASP A 90 1.75 4.61 -16.69
CA ASP A 90 3.05 3.97 -16.86
C ASP A 90 3.83 4.12 -15.55
N ILE A 91 3.96 3.04 -14.81
CA ILE A 91 4.55 3.05 -13.48
C ILE A 91 6.05 2.82 -13.57
N GLU A 92 6.82 3.77 -13.03
CA GLU A 92 8.26 3.66 -12.94
C GLU A 92 8.68 2.84 -11.70
N ALA A 93 8.09 3.15 -10.55
CA ALA A 93 8.50 2.52 -9.30
C ALA A 93 7.35 2.47 -8.30
N VAL A 94 7.38 1.48 -7.43
CA VAL A 94 6.52 1.38 -6.25
C VAL A 94 7.42 1.25 -5.04
N LEU A 95 7.34 2.22 -4.14
CA LEU A 95 8.14 2.27 -2.92
C LEU A 95 7.20 2.15 -1.72
N ARG A 96 7.59 1.37 -0.75
CA ARG A 96 6.76 1.18 0.45
C ARG A 96 7.63 1.10 1.69
N ASP A 97 7.24 1.85 2.71
CA ASP A 97 7.85 1.81 4.02
C ASP A 97 6.77 1.53 5.06
N TYR A 98 7.04 0.59 5.96
CA TYR A 98 6.09 0.16 6.99
C TYR A 98 6.75 0.18 8.35
N ASP A 99 6.07 0.84 9.31
CA ASP A 99 6.50 0.89 10.69
C ASP A 99 5.60 -0.03 11.54
N SER A 100 6.18 -1.13 12.03
CA SER A 100 5.40 -2.14 12.77
C SER A 100 4.91 -1.63 14.13
N ALA A 101 5.62 -0.70 14.74
CA ALA A 101 5.24 -0.16 16.06
C ALA A 101 3.94 0.64 15.98
N THR A 102 3.76 1.43 14.93
CA THR A 102 2.57 2.27 14.74
C THR A 102 1.58 1.70 13.73
N GLN A 103 1.97 0.68 12.98
CA GLN A 103 1.23 0.09 11.86
C GLN A 103 0.95 1.07 10.72
N ARG A 104 1.75 2.12 10.63
CA ARG A 104 1.65 3.07 9.54
C ARG A 104 2.49 2.60 8.36
N ALA A 105 1.95 2.82 7.17
CA ALA A 105 2.64 2.52 5.92
C ALA A 105 2.52 3.70 4.98
N PHE A 106 3.62 4.03 4.33
CA PHE A 106 3.65 5.01 3.24
C PHE A 106 4.00 4.25 1.97
N THR A 107 3.15 4.35 0.97
CA THR A 107 3.40 3.72 -0.32
C THR A 107 3.38 4.81 -1.38
N ASN A 108 4.45 4.91 -2.15
CA ASN A 108 4.60 5.90 -3.22
C ASN A 108 4.62 5.20 -4.56
N ILE A 109 3.74 5.62 -5.45
CA ILE A 109 3.72 5.18 -6.84
C ILE A 109 4.33 6.30 -7.66
N VAL A 110 5.47 6.03 -8.28
CA VAL A 110 6.14 7.00 -9.14
C VAL A 110 5.78 6.66 -10.59
N LEU A 111 5.14 7.61 -11.27
CA LEU A 111 4.77 7.45 -12.67
C LEU A 111 5.89 7.97 -13.55
N LYS A 112 6.08 7.35 -14.71
CA LYS A 112 7.07 7.84 -15.68
C LYS A 112 6.68 9.21 -16.18
N GLU A 113 7.64 10.09 -16.24
CA GLU A 113 7.45 11.40 -16.84
C GLU A 113 7.44 11.26 -18.36
N LYS A 114 6.55 12.02 -19.00
CA LYS A 114 6.45 12.05 -20.46
C LYS A 114 7.31 13.15 -21.03
#